data_72dc0474a2419ecd5fc307b6dc7a89ee
#
_entry.id   72dc0474a2419ecd5fc307b6dc7a89ee
#
_cell.length_a   1.000
_cell.length_b   1.000
_cell.length_c   1.000
_cell.angle_alpha   90.00
_cell.angle_beta   90.00
_cell.angle_gamma   90.00
#
_symmetry.space_group_name_H-M   'P 1'
#
loop_
_entity.id
_entity.type
_entity.pdbx_description
1 polymer ?
#
loop_
_entity_poly.entity_id
_entity_poly.type
_entity_poly.pdbx_seq_one_letter_code
_entity_poly.pdbx_strand_id
1 'polypeptide(L)'
;MKKFLAAAVAVVMALGVMTGCSSTSEEPAENNEATEAGAEAGERTTFTVGFDAEYPPYGYMAEDGSYVGFDLDLAQEVCDRNGWELVKQPVDWNSKDMELNSGSIDCIWNGFTMTGREDKYTFSDPYVDNSIVFVVLADSDIQTKDDLAGKVVVTQADSSALAALTSEEDNEENLALAASFASLEQVADYNTAFMELESGVVDAIAVDIGVAQYQLTSRGDTFRKLDEPLSTEQYAIGFKLGNTELRDKVQATLDEMV
;
A
#
# COMPACT_ATOMS: atom_id res chain seq x y z
N MET A 1 -56.88 -3.87 -5.57
CA MET A 1 -57.85 -4.58 -4.72
C MET A 1 -57.13 -5.45 -3.73
N LYS A 2 -57.52 -5.26 -2.43
CA LYS A 2 -57.27 -6.13 -1.24
C LYS A 2 -55.82 -6.21 -0.74
N LYS A 3 -55.41 -5.58 0.33
CA LYS A 3 -55.81 -5.47 1.75
C LYS A 3 -55.00 -6.42 2.65
N PHE A 4 -54.19 -5.79 3.56
CA PHE A 4 -53.96 -6.01 4.99
C PHE A 4 -53.61 -7.42 5.52
N LEU A 5 -52.52 -7.54 6.33
CA LEU A 5 -52.71 -7.78 7.77
C LEU A 5 -51.42 -7.47 8.55
N ALA A 6 -51.59 -6.61 9.57
CA ALA A 6 -50.65 -6.37 10.65
C ALA A 6 -50.95 -7.38 11.79
N ALA A 7 -49.91 -7.80 12.50
CA ALA A 7 -50.06 -8.42 13.82
C ALA A 7 -49.00 -7.89 14.77
N ALA A 8 -49.44 -7.06 15.70
CA ALA A 8 -48.74 -6.66 16.91
C ALA A 8 -49.04 -7.68 18.01
N VAL A 9 -48.04 -8.04 18.82
CA VAL A 9 -48.25 -8.67 20.13
C VAL A 9 -47.42 -7.94 21.17
N ALA A 10 -48.13 -7.54 22.20
CA ALA A 10 -47.70 -6.70 23.32
C ALA A 10 -47.16 -7.51 24.52
N VAL A 11 -46.21 -6.93 25.21
CA VAL A 11 -46.06 -6.69 26.68
C VAL A 11 -46.44 -7.80 27.66
N VAL A 12 -45.50 -8.17 28.54
CA VAL A 12 -45.77 -8.41 29.97
C VAL A 12 -44.62 -7.88 30.80
N MET A 13 -44.92 -6.87 31.64
CA MET A 13 -44.14 -6.41 32.81
C MET A 13 -44.38 -7.41 33.97
N ALA A 14 -43.32 -7.65 34.75
CA ALA A 14 -43.45 -8.12 36.11
C ALA A 14 -42.54 -7.29 37.02
N LEU A 15 -43.18 -6.43 37.81
CA LEU A 15 -42.62 -5.76 38.98
C LEU A 15 -42.47 -6.78 40.13
N GLY A 16 -41.31 -6.77 40.75
CA GLY A 16 -41.12 -7.39 42.07
C GLY A 16 -40.41 -6.39 42.99
N VAL A 17 -41.19 -5.77 43.88
CA VAL A 17 -40.76 -4.95 45.01
C VAL A 17 -40.52 -5.86 46.21
N MET A 18 -39.37 -5.79 46.85
CA MET A 18 -39.20 -6.15 48.25
C MET A 18 -38.26 -5.15 48.93
N THR A 19 -38.87 -4.51 49.94
CA THR A 19 -38.31 -3.58 50.91
C THR A 19 -37.52 -4.33 52.01
N GLY A 20 -36.47 -3.67 52.53
CA GLY A 20 -35.86 -4.11 53.79
C GLY A 20 -34.60 -3.34 54.21
N CYS A 21 -34.82 -2.25 54.95
CA CYS A 21 -34.10 -1.62 56.05
C CYS A 21 -32.55 -1.63 56.18
N SER A 22 -32.03 -0.45 56.09
CA SER A 22 -31.21 0.33 57.05
C SER A 22 -30.16 -0.37 57.92
N SER A 23 -28.89 0.06 57.75
CA SER A 23 -28.03 0.53 58.83
C SER A 23 -26.81 1.33 58.28
N THR A 24 -26.66 2.49 58.84
CA THR A 24 -25.59 3.50 58.66
C THR A 24 -24.25 3.00 59.19
N SER A 25 -23.18 3.16 58.45
CA SER A 25 -21.85 3.44 59.01
C SER A 25 -20.94 4.07 57.94
N GLU A 26 -20.21 5.05 58.41
CA GLU A 26 -19.39 6.04 57.75
C GLU A 26 -18.19 5.48 56.94
N GLU A 27 -17.81 6.32 55.96
CA GLU A 27 -16.64 6.33 55.08
C GLU A 27 -15.29 5.89 55.71
N PRO A 28 -14.30 5.48 54.87
CA PRO A 28 -13.48 6.49 54.21
C PRO A 28 -13.24 6.25 52.72
N ALA A 29 -13.06 7.37 51.99
CA ALA A 29 -12.65 7.47 50.62
C ALA A 29 -11.34 6.74 50.36
N GLU A 30 -11.35 5.64 49.60
CA GLU A 30 -10.17 5.11 48.96
C GLU A 30 -10.10 5.64 47.53
N ASN A 31 -9.02 6.39 47.37
CA ASN A 31 -8.49 6.94 46.14
C ASN A 31 -8.16 5.76 45.19
N ASN A 32 -9.02 5.48 44.21
CA ASN A 32 -8.67 4.58 43.11
C ASN A 32 -7.78 5.35 42.14
N GLU A 33 -6.49 5.37 42.44
CA GLU A 33 -5.47 5.55 41.41
C GLU A 33 -5.67 4.41 40.41
N ALA A 34 -6.18 4.78 39.23
CA ALA A 34 -6.13 3.93 38.05
C ALA A 34 -4.64 3.67 37.76
N THR A 35 -4.17 2.53 38.21
CA THR A 35 -2.90 1.98 37.77
C THR A 35 -3.07 1.69 36.25
N GLU A 36 -2.55 2.58 35.41
CA GLU A 36 -2.25 2.22 34.03
C GLU A 36 -1.32 1.02 34.12
N ALA A 37 -1.88 -0.16 33.87
CA ALA A 37 -1.11 -1.34 33.60
C ALA A 37 -0.40 -1.07 32.27
N GLY A 38 0.84 -0.60 32.35
CA GLY A 38 1.77 -0.68 31.24
C GLY A 38 1.82 -2.14 30.84
N ALA A 39 1.18 -2.49 29.72
CA ALA A 39 1.45 -3.75 29.06
C ALA A 39 2.96 -3.70 28.76
N GLU A 40 3.75 -4.53 29.43
CA GLU A 40 5.08 -4.87 28.97
C GLU A 40 4.86 -5.39 27.54
N ALA A 41 5.29 -4.62 26.54
CA ALA A 41 5.30 -5.07 25.16
C ALA A 41 6.20 -6.32 25.14
N GLY A 42 5.60 -7.49 25.03
CA GLY A 42 6.33 -8.74 24.87
C GLY A 42 7.30 -8.55 23.71
N GLU A 43 8.50 -9.13 23.82
CA GLU A 43 9.50 -9.06 22.77
C GLU A 43 8.87 -9.53 21.44
N ARG A 44 8.93 -8.67 20.39
CA ARG A 44 8.37 -8.99 19.07
C ARG A 44 9.04 -10.25 18.54
N THR A 45 8.23 -11.21 18.08
CA THR A 45 8.72 -12.46 17.51
C THR A 45 8.45 -12.61 16.03
N THR A 46 7.52 -11.80 15.47
CA THR A 46 7.14 -11.81 14.06
C THR A 46 7.15 -10.42 13.47
N PHE A 47 7.43 -10.30 12.17
CA PHE A 47 7.35 -9.07 11.41
C PHE A 47 6.60 -9.36 10.10
N THR A 48 5.43 -8.74 9.93
CA THR A 48 4.54 -8.98 8.78
C THR A 48 4.70 -7.87 7.77
N VAL A 49 5.22 -8.20 6.60
CA VAL A 49 5.40 -7.29 5.47
C VAL A 49 4.26 -7.43 4.49
N GLY A 50 3.52 -6.34 4.25
CA GLY A 50 2.52 -6.24 3.21
C GLY A 50 3.14 -5.83 1.88
N PHE A 51 2.80 -6.54 0.80
CA PHE A 51 3.35 -6.28 -0.53
C PHE A 51 2.38 -6.74 -1.62
N ASP A 52 2.50 -6.15 -2.83
CA ASP A 52 1.85 -6.62 -4.06
C ASP A 52 2.67 -7.76 -4.65
N ALA A 53 2.07 -8.96 -4.77
CA ALA A 53 2.76 -10.13 -5.30
C ALA A 53 2.93 -10.15 -6.84
N GLU A 54 2.48 -9.09 -7.50
CA GLU A 54 2.60 -8.88 -8.96
C GLU A 54 3.52 -7.69 -9.30
N TYR A 55 4.46 -7.34 -8.39
CA TYR A 55 5.33 -6.17 -8.51
C TYR A 55 6.83 -6.50 -8.57
N PRO A 56 7.28 -7.28 -9.58
CA PRO A 56 8.71 -7.57 -9.74
C PRO A 56 9.49 -6.32 -10.19
N PRO A 57 10.74 -6.13 -9.75
CA PRO A 57 11.57 -7.07 -8.99
C PRO A 57 11.48 -6.93 -7.46
N TYR A 58 10.60 -6.08 -6.93
CA TYR A 58 10.57 -5.72 -5.51
C TYR A 58 9.90 -6.78 -4.63
N GLY A 59 8.68 -7.23 -5.02
CA GLY A 59 7.96 -8.32 -4.36
C GLY A 59 7.07 -9.03 -5.38
N TYR A 60 7.21 -10.35 -5.52
CA TYR A 60 6.40 -11.09 -6.47
C TYR A 60 6.38 -12.59 -6.17
N MET A 61 5.44 -13.29 -6.79
CA MET A 61 5.36 -14.74 -6.72
C MET A 61 6.22 -15.38 -7.81
N ALA A 62 7.19 -16.19 -7.41
CA ALA A 62 8.03 -16.97 -8.33
C ALA A 62 7.27 -18.16 -8.92
N GLU A 63 7.84 -18.82 -9.94
CA GLU A 63 7.22 -19.98 -10.62
C GLU A 63 6.95 -21.17 -9.69
N ASP A 64 7.72 -21.32 -8.63
CA ASP A 64 7.55 -22.37 -7.61
C ASP A 64 6.49 -22.04 -6.54
N GLY A 65 5.87 -20.85 -6.65
CA GLY A 65 4.85 -20.34 -5.72
C GLY A 65 5.42 -19.67 -4.47
N SER A 66 6.74 -19.52 -4.36
CA SER A 66 7.36 -18.74 -3.28
C SER A 66 7.29 -17.25 -3.54
N TYR A 67 7.23 -16.44 -2.48
CA TYR A 67 7.33 -14.99 -2.57
C TYR A 67 8.79 -14.55 -2.47
N VAL A 68 9.25 -13.82 -3.48
CA VAL A 68 10.63 -13.37 -3.66
C VAL A 68 10.67 -11.91 -4.09
N GLY A 69 11.86 -11.30 -4.07
CA GLY A 69 12.06 -9.95 -4.56
C GLY A 69 13.03 -9.17 -3.68
N PHE A 70 13.53 -8.07 -4.23
CA PHE A 70 14.55 -7.23 -3.59
C PHE A 70 14.13 -6.77 -2.19
N ASP A 71 12.91 -6.28 -2.04
CA ASP A 71 12.40 -5.78 -0.77
C ASP A 71 12.16 -6.91 0.24
N LEU A 72 11.69 -8.07 -0.25
CA LEU A 72 11.47 -9.24 0.60
C LEU A 72 12.78 -9.86 1.10
N ASP A 73 13.87 -9.75 0.30
CA ASP A 73 15.20 -10.19 0.71
C ASP A 73 15.78 -9.23 1.77
N LEU A 74 15.60 -7.91 1.61
CA LEU A 74 15.96 -6.93 2.65
C LEU A 74 15.18 -7.17 3.94
N ALA A 75 13.86 -7.41 3.84
CA ALA A 75 13.01 -7.69 4.98
C ALA A 75 13.44 -8.98 5.72
N GLN A 76 13.88 -10.00 4.98
CA GLN A 76 14.39 -11.24 5.56
C GLN A 76 15.67 -10.97 6.38
N GLU A 77 16.62 -10.22 5.82
CA GLU A 77 17.85 -9.86 6.52
C GLU A 77 17.59 -9.03 7.78
N VAL A 78 16.63 -8.08 7.71
CA VAL A 78 16.19 -7.32 8.89
C VAL A 78 15.61 -8.24 9.96
N CYS A 79 14.80 -9.21 9.58
CA CYS A 79 14.22 -10.18 10.50
C CYS A 79 15.30 -11.06 11.14
N ASP A 80 16.23 -11.57 10.35
CA ASP A 80 17.30 -12.45 10.83
C ASP A 80 18.18 -11.73 11.87
N ARG A 81 18.52 -10.47 11.65
CA ARG A 81 19.31 -9.66 12.59
C ARG A 81 18.56 -9.34 13.88
N ASN A 82 17.23 -9.17 13.82
CA ASN A 82 16.40 -8.86 14.97
C ASN A 82 15.86 -10.11 15.71
N GLY A 83 16.10 -11.32 15.18
CA GLY A 83 15.55 -12.56 15.72
C GLY A 83 14.03 -12.67 15.54
N TRP A 84 13.48 -12.07 14.48
CA TRP A 84 12.07 -12.15 14.12
C TRP A 84 11.80 -13.20 13.04
N GLU A 85 10.61 -13.74 13.03
CA GLU A 85 10.09 -14.51 11.91
C GLU A 85 9.46 -13.56 10.89
N LEU A 86 9.91 -13.59 9.61
CA LEU A 86 9.30 -12.83 8.53
C LEU A 86 8.00 -13.50 8.07
N VAL A 87 6.91 -12.75 8.12
CA VAL A 87 5.63 -13.11 7.49
C VAL A 87 5.44 -12.28 6.23
N LYS A 88 5.48 -12.94 5.07
CA LYS A 88 5.25 -12.30 3.76
C LYS A 88 3.76 -12.35 3.46
N GLN A 89 3.08 -11.20 3.56
CA GLN A 89 1.63 -11.08 3.40
C GLN A 89 1.31 -10.39 2.07
N PRO A 90 0.89 -11.12 1.03
CA PRO A 90 0.40 -10.47 -0.19
C PRO A 90 -0.91 -9.74 0.11
N VAL A 91 -1.03 -8.52 -0.42
CA VAL A 91 -2.21 -7.67 -0.26
C VAL A 91 -2.70 -7.20 -1.63
N ASP A 92 -3.99 -6.99 -1.76
CA ASP A 92 -4.53 -6.17 -2.83
C ASP A 92 -4.06 -4.73 -2.61
N TRP A 93 -3.44 -4.13 -3.62
CA TRP A 93 -2.80 -2.82 -3.48
C TRP A 93 -3.76 -1.72 -3.01
N ASN A 94 -5.02 -1.79 -3.43
CA ASN A 94 -6.06 -0.85 -2.96
C ASN A 94 -6.43 -1.06 -1.48
N SER A 95 -6.08 -2.20 -0.89
CA SER A 95 -6.38 -2.54 0.50
C SER A 95 -5.23 -2.30 1.47
N LYS A 96 -4.04 -1.93 0.98
CA LYS A 96 -2.81 -1.80 1.79
C LYS A 96 -2.98 -0.93 3.03
N ASP A 97 -3.70 0.19 2.90
CA ASP A 97 -3.93 1.13 4.00
C ASP A 97 -4.83 0.55 5.08
N MET A 98 -5.85 -0.20 4.67
CA MET A 98 -6.73 -0.89 5.60
C MET A 98 -5.97 -1.99 6.36
N GLU A 99 -5.18 -2.78 5.65
CA GLU A 99 -4.36 -3.84 6.25
C GLU A 99 -3.33 -3.27 7.24
N LEU A 100 -2.66 -2.17 6.87
CA LEU A 100 -1.71 -1.48 7.76
C LEU A 100 -2.41 -0.87 8.98
N ASN A 101 -3.54 -0.20 8.79
CA ASN A 101 -4.26 0.46 9.87
C ASN A 101 -4.91 -0.51 10.85
N SER A 102 -5.36 -1.68 10.36
CA SER A 102 -5.92 -2.75 11.20
C SER A 102 -4.84 -3.52 11.98
N GLY A 103 -3.57 -3.43 11.55
CA GLY A 103 -2.48 -4.20 12.12
C GLY A 103 -2.37 -5.63 11.55
N SER A 104 -3.02 -5.93 10.43
CA SER A 104 -2.84 -7.19 9.70
C SER A 104 -1.43 -7.29 9.12
N ILE A 105 -0.85 -6.15 8.75
CA ILE A 105 0.56 -5.99 8.37
C ILE A 105 1.24 -4.96 9.26
N ASP A 106 2.53 -5.12 9.49
CA ASP A 106 3.36 -4.21 10.28
C ASP A 106 3.89 -3.02 9.47
N CYS A 107 4.13 -3.26 8.20
CA CYS A 107 4.59 -2.25 7.23
C CYS A 107 4.16 -2.59 5.81
N ILE A 108 4.26 -1.60 4.92
CA ILE A 108 4.22 -1.75 3.48
C ILE A 108 5.67 -1.65 2.99
N TRP A 109 6.17 -2.70 2.35
CA TRP A 109 7.53 -2.76 1.84
C TRP A 109 7.54 -3.42 0.46
N ASN A 110 7.42 -2.61 -0.58
CA ASN A 110 7.22 -3.08 -1.96
C ASN A 110 7.47 -1.97 -3.00
N GLY A 111 8.68 -1.38 -2.99
CA GLY A 111 8.90 -0.19 -3.82
C GLY A 111 7.90 0.90 -3.48
N PHE A 112 7.71 1.18 -2.18
CA PHE A 112 6.65 2.05 -1.73
C PHE A 112 7.09 3.51 -1.73
N THR A 113 6.47 4.31 -2.59
CA THR A 113 6.80 5.73 -2.77
C THR A 113 6.47 6.53 -1.53
N MET A 114 7.49 7.19 -0.98
CA MET A 114 7.36 8.13 0.13
C MET A 114 6.88 9.51 -0.35
N THR A 115 7.40 9.97 -1.48
CA THR A 115 7.14 11.29 -2.05
C THR A 115 5.65 11.58 -2.19
N GLY A 116 5.18 12.65 -1.54
CA GLY A 116 3.77 13.06 -1.52
C GLY A 116 2.87 12.25 -0.59
N ARG A 117 3.46 11.42 0.29
CA ARG A 117 2.74 10.60 1.28
C ARG A 117 3.27 10.75 2.70
N GLU A 118 4.15 11.71 2.93
CA GLU A 118 4.88 11.90 4.19
C GLU A 118 3.96 12.20 5.38
N ASP A 119 2.77 12.73 5.14
CA ASP A 119 1.75 13.03 6.13
C ASP A 119 0.83 11.84 6.46
N LYS A 120 0.87 10.76 5.66
CA LYS A 120 -0.02 9.59 5.79
C LYS A 120 0.61 8.42 6.51
N TYR A 121 1.94 8.34 6.49
CA TYR A 121 2.69 7.20 7.04
C TYR A 121 3.86 7.69 7.88
N THR A 122 4.38 6.81 8.70
CA THR A 122 5.71 6.95 9.30
C THR A 122 6.68 6.18 8.41
N PHE A 123 7.56 6.89 7.70
CA PHE A 123 8.49 6.26 6.77
C PHE A 123 9.86 5.98 7.40
N SER A 124 10.56 4.95 6.88
CA SER A 124 12.01 4.82 7.01
C SER A 124 12.72 5.94 6.23
N ASP A 125 14.04 6.03 6.34
CA ASP A 125 14.83 6.77 5.36
C ASP A 125 14.68 6.10 3.99
N PRO A 126 14.76 6.87 2.88
CA PRO A 126 14.63 6.31 1.55
C PRO A 126 15.81 5.40 1.23
N TYR A 127 15.53 4.27 0.55
CA TYR A 127 16.53 3.26 0.20
C TYR A 127 16.72 3.07 -1.32
N VAL A 128 15.80 3.59 -2.15
CA VAL A 128 15.87 3.58 -3.62
C VAL A 128 15.39 4.91 -4.18
N ASP A 129 16.17 5.50 -5.11
CA ASP A 129 15.67 6.55 -5.99
C ASP A 129 14.90 5.91 -7.15
N ASN A 130 13.68 6.38 -7.41
CA ASN A 130 12.79 5.87 -8.44
C ASN A 130 12.36 6.98 -9.42
N SER A 131 11.84 6.56 -10.55
CA SER A 131 11.20 7.41 -11.54
C SER A 131 10.00 6.71 -12.13
N ILE A 132 8.94 7.45 -12.42
CA ILE A 132 7.84 6.98 -13.23
C ILE A 132 8.18 7.23 -14.70
N VAL A 133 8.02 6.21 -15.53
CA VAL A 133 8.30 6.25 -16.97
C VAL A 133 7.09 5.76 -17.77
N PHE A 134 7.04 6.10 -19.05
CA PHE A 134 6.09 5.48 -19.95
C PHE A 134 6.75 4.32 -20.71
N VAL A 135 6.03 3.21 -20.83
CA VAL A 135 6.39 2.05 -21.62
C VAL A 135 5.40 1.91 -22.75
N VAL A 136 5.90 1.63 -23.94
CA VAL A 136 5.14 1.43 -25.19
C VAL A 136 5.63 0.17 -25.91
N LEU A 137 4.89 -0.31 -26.91
CA LEU A 137 5.40 -1.34 -27.81
C LEU A 137 6.65 -0.85 -28.53
N ALA A 138 7.60 -1.73 -28.79
CA ALA A 138 8.87 -1.39 -29.41
C ALA A 138 8.72 -0.79 -30.82
N ASP A 139 7.70 -1.22 -31.56
CA ASP A 139 7.35 -0.75 -32.92
C ASP A 139 6.34 0.40 -32.93
N SER A 140 5.93 0.91 -31.75
CA SER A 140 5.03 2.06 -31.62
C SER A 140 5.62 3.32 -32.24
N ASP A 141 4.77 4.18 -32.80
CA ASP A 141 5.11 5.52 -33.30
C ASP A 141 5.28 6.58 -32.19
N ILE A 142 4.90 6.26 -30.94
CA ILE A 142 5.03 7.14 -29.77
C ILE A 142 6.51 7.24 -29.37
N GLN A 143 7.15 8.41 -29.52
CA GLN A 143 8.56 8.60 -29.22
C GLN A 143 8.78 9.49 -27.98
N THR A 144 7.84 10.38 -27.70
CA THR A 144 7.91 11.37 -26.61
C THR A 144 6.61 11.37 -25.82
N LYS A 145 6.58 12.09 -24.69
CA LYS A 145 5.35 12.29 -23.91
C LYS A 145 4.26 13.01 -24.69
N ASP A 146 4.63 13.92 -25.60
CA ASP A 146 3.67 14.67 -26.42
C ASP A 146 2.89 13.76 -27.39
N ASP A 147 3.48 12.67 -27.83
CA ASP A 147 2.84 11.69 -28.73
C ASP A 147 1.76 10.86 -28.01
N LEU A 148 1.65 10.98 -26.67
CA LEU A 148 0.59 10.33 -25.88
C LEU A 148 -0.78 11.06 -26.04
N ALA A 149 -0.82 12.24 -26.65
CA ALA A 149 -2.07 12.95 -26.91
C ALA A 149 -3.01 12.08 -27.75
N GLY A 150 -4.24 11.89 -27.28
CA GLY A 150 -5.25 11.04 -27.92
C GLY A 150 -5.00 9.53 -27.82
N LYS A 151 -4.04 9.09 -27.02
CA LYS A 151 -3.72 7.68 -26.76
C LYS A 151 -4.42 7.17 -25.50
N VAL A 152 -4.59 5.86 -25.40
CA VAL A 152 -5.08 5.18 -24.20
C VAL A 152 -3.88 4.83 -23.33
N VAL A 153 -3.82 5.43 -22.14
CA VAL A 153 -2.75 5.21 -21.16
C VAL A 153 -3.31 4.43 -19.98
N VAL A 154 -2.58 3.44 -19.49
CA VAL A 154 -2.96 2.64 -18.33
C VAL A 154 -1.93 2.74 -17.22
N THR A 155 -2.35 2.62 -15.98
CA THR A 155 -1.49 2.48 -14.80
C THR A 155 -2.18 1.63 -13.73
N GLN A 156 -1.44 1.22 -12.71
CA GLN A 156 -2.03 0.52 -11.57
C GLN A 156 -2.87 1.48 -10.73
N ALA A 157 -4.02 1.03 -10.26
CA ALA A 157 -4.85 1.77 -9.32
C ALA A 157 -4.09 2.05 -8.02
N ASP A 158 -4.30 3.24 -7.45
CA ASP A 158 -3.67 3.71 -6.20
C ASP A 158 -2.12 3.69 -6.22
N SER A 159 -1.52 3.73 -7.42
CA SER A 159 -0.07 3.85 -7.64
C SER A 159 0.41 5.30 -7.54
N SER A 160 1.73 5.48 -7.38
CA SER A 160 2.38 6.80 -7.52
C SER A 160 2.28 7.35 -8.94
N ALA A 161 2.31 6.48 -9.95
CA ALA A 161 2.10 6.86 -11.35
C ALA A 161 0.71 7.47 -11.58
N LEU A 162 -0.35 6.89 -10.98
CA LEU A 162 -1.68 7.46 -11.01
C LEU A 162 -1.71 8.82 -10.30
N ALA A 163 -1.10 8.92 -9.11
CA ALA A 163 -1.01 10.18 -8.37
C ALA A 163 -0.28 11.25 -9.18
N ALA A 164 0.83 10.92 -9.85
CA ALA A 164 1.58 11.84 -10.70
C ALA A 164 0.77 12.35 -11.90
N LEU A 165 -0.25 11.63 -12.34
CA LEU A 165 -1.12 12.01 -13.47
C LEU A 165 -2.44 12.70 -13.04
N THR A 166 -2.79 12.64 -11.74
CA THR A 166 -4.12 13.10 -11.26
C THR A 166 -4.08 14.05 -10.08
N SER A 167 -2.95 14.18 -9.36
CA SER A 167 -2.83 15.11 -8.24
C SER A 167 -2.77 16.55 -8.70
N GLU A 168 -3.51 17.44 -8.01
CA GLU A 168 -3.52 18.88 -8.27
C GLU A 168 -2.35 19.62 -7.58
N GLU A 169 -1.58 18.94 -6.73
CA GLU A 169 -0.47 19.53 -5.98
C GLU A 169 0.79 19.65 -6.86
N ASP A 170 1.19 20.90 -7.19
CA ASP A 170 2.42 21.29 -7.92
C ASP A 170 2.69 20.49 -9.22
N ASN A 171 1.64 20.15 -9.97
CA ASN A 171 1.69 19.17 -11.05
C ASN A 171 0.93 19.59 -12.32
N GLU A 172 0.89 20.88 -12.65
CA GLU A 172 0.14 21.42 -13.80
C GLU A 172 0.54 20.75 -15.14
N GLU A 173 1.83 20.46 -15.34
CA GLU A 173 2.34 19.85 -16.56
C GLU A 173 1.79 18.44 -16.75
N ASN A 174 1.88 17.60 -15.72
CA ASN A 174 1.40 16.22 -15.79
C ASN A 174 -0.13 16.13 -15.89
N LEU A 175 -0.86 17.05 -15.23
CA LEU A 175 -2.31 17.18 -15.38
C LEU A 175 -2.69 17.54 -16.81
N ALA A 176 -1.98 18.50 -17.43
CA ALA A 176 -2.20 18.88 -18.83
C ALA A 176 -1.89 17.70 -19.78
N LEU A 177 -0.81 16.97 -19.51
CA LEU A 177 -0.46 15.75 -20.24
C LEU A 177 -1.58 14.72 -20.14
N ALA A 178 -2.02 14.37 -18.92
CA ALA A 178 -3.08 13.41 -18.66
C ALA A 178 -4.41 13.84 -19.33
N ALA A 179 -4.75 15.13 -19.30
CA ALA A 179 -5.92 15.68 -19.97
C ALA A 179 -5.86 15.57 -21.50
N SER A 180 -4.68 15.38 -22.08
CA SER A 180 -4.49 15.17 -23.54
C SER A 180 -4.74 13.73 -23.98
N PHE A 181 -4.73 12.74 -23.05
CA PHE A 181 -4.99 11.34 -23.35
C PHE A 181 -6.41 11.12 -23.88
N ALA A 182 -6.62 10.06 -24.68
CA ALA A 182 -7.98 9.62 -24.99
C ALA A 182 -8.68 9.09 -23.73
N SER A 183 -7.94 8.33 -22.91
CA SER A 183 -8.34 7.91 -21.56
C SER A 183 -7.12 7.54 -20.72
N LEU A 184 -7.27 7.67 -19.39
CA LEU A 184 -6.36 7.13 -18.40
C LEU A 184 -7.08 5.98 -17.68
N GLU A 185 -6.69 4.76 -18.02
CA GLU A 185 -7.30 3.54 -17.48
C GLU A 185 -6.54 3.07 -16.23
N GLN A 186 -7.22 2.29 -15.39
CA GLN A 186 -6.63 1.73 -14.18
C GLN A 186 -6.83 0.22 -14.15
N VAL A 187 -5.77 -0.50 -13.81
CA VAL A 187 -5.78 -1.95 -13.61
C VAL A 187 -5.34 -2.30 -12.18
N ALA A 188 -5.60 -3.54 -11.76
CA ALA A 188 -5.25 -3.99 -10.42
C ALA A 188 -3.74 -4.16 -10.22
N ASP A 189 -3.02 -4.59 -11.27
CA ASP A 189 -1.60 -4.90 -11.25
C ASP A 189 -0.92 -4.60 -12.59
N TYR A 190 0.42 -4.45 -12.57
CA TYR A 190 1.18 -4.13 -13.79
C TYR A 190 1.33 -5.31 -14.75
N ASN A 191 1.23 -6.57 -14.31
CA ASN A 191 1.22 -7.70 -15.26
C ASN A 191 0.02 -7.62 -16.20
N THR A 192 -1.15 -7.24 -15.67
CA THR A 192 -2.35 -6.95 -16.46
C THR A 192 -2.10 -5.79 -17.43
N ALA A 193 -1.50 -4.67 -16.97
CA ALA A 193 -1.17 -3.54 -17.85
C ALA A 193 -0.27 -3.96 -19.03
N PHE A 194 0.78 -4.74 -18.76
CA PHE A 194 1.68 -5.22 -19.80
C PHE A 194 1.02 -6.19 -20.78
N MET A 195 0.06 -7.03 -20.35
CA MET A 195 -0.74 -7.87 -21.24
C MET A 195 -1.67 -7.04 -22.13
N GLU A 196 -2.28 -6.00 -21.60
CA GLU A 196 -3.12 -5.07 -22.35
C GLU A 196 -2.32 -4.29 -23.41
N LEU A 197 -1.11 -3.82 -23.04
CA LEU A 197 -0.21 -3.17 -24.00
C LEU A 197 0.23 -4.13 -25.10
N GLU A 198 0.64 -5.36 -24.77
CA GLU A 198 1.07 -6.35 -25.73
C GLU A 198 -0.05 -6.75 -26.71
N SER A 199 -1.29 -6.80 -26.24
CA SER A 199 -2.47 -7.08 -27.08
C SER A 199 -3.00 -5.87 -27.86
N GLY A 200 -2.45 -4.66 -27.62
CA GLY A 200 -2.87 -3.42 -28.26
C GLY A 200 -4.21 -2.86 -27.77
N VAL A 201 -4.65 -3.26 -26.58
CA VAL A 201 -5.84 -2.68 -25.90
C VAL A 201 -5.53 -1.28 -25.43
N VAL A 202 -4.30 -1.06 -24.97
CA VAL A 202 -3.77 0.27 -24.56
C VAL A 202 -2.55 0.63 -25.39
N ASP A 203 -2.21 1.92 -25.44
CA ASP A 203 -1.09 2.44 -26.23
C ASP A 203 0.19 2.61 -25.38
N ALA A 204 0.05 2.87 -24.10
CA ALA A 204 1.16 3.09 -23.18
C ALA A 204 0.82 2.74 -21.73
N ILE A 205 1.85 2.42 -20.95
CA ILE A 205 1.78 2.19 -19.49
C ILE A 205 2.58 3.28 -18.78
N ALA A 206 2.01 3.94 -17.78
CA ALA A 206 2.77 4.73 -16.80
C ALA A 206 3.16 3.82 -15.63
N VAL A 207 4.46 3.65 -15.37
CA VAL A 207 4.97 2.62 -14.46
C VAL A 207 6.33 3.00 -13.87
N ASP A 208 6.66 2.45 -12.73
CA ASP A 208 7.96 2.56 -12.06
C ASP A 208 9.10 1.99 -12.91
N ILE A 209 10.22 2.70 -12.97
CA ILE A 209 11.34 2.35 -13.85
C ILE A 209 11.92 0.95 -13.53
N GLY A 210 11.93 0.54 -12.25
CA GLY A 210 12.40 -0.79 -11.86
C GLY A 210 11.49 -1.90 -12.40
N VAL A 211 10.18 -1.74 -12.32
CA VAL A 211 9.18 -2.66 -12.89
C VAL A 211 9.30 -2.67 -14.41
N ALA A 212 9.37 -1.48 -15.05
CA ALA A 212 9.61 -1.36 -16.49
C ALA A 212 10.85 -2.15 -16.91
N GLN A 213 11.99 -1.94 -16.25
CA GLN A 213 13.26 -2.59 -16.60
C GLN A 213 13.18 -4.13 -16.44
N TYR A 214 12.51 -4.61 -15.41
CA TYR A 214 12.28 -6.05 -15.23
C TYR A 214 11.48 -6.63 -16.39
N GLN A 215 10.38 -5.99 -16.76
CA GLN A 215 9.51 -6.45 -17.86
C GLN A 215 10.20 -6.38 -19.23
N LEU A 216 10.96 -5.31 -19.50
CA LEU A 216 11.74 -5.19 -20.73
C LEU A 216 12.79 -6.31 -20.83
N THR A 217 13.44 -6.65 -19.72
CA THR A 217 14.45 -7.73 -19.68
C THR A 217 13.80 -9.09 -19.85
N SER A 218 12.64 -9.33 -19.22
CA SER A 218 11.97 -10.63 -19.25
C SER A 218 11.26 -10.93 -20.58
N ARG A 219 10.73 -9.88 -21.25
CA ARG A 219 9.93 -10.01 -22.49
C ARG A 219 10.71 -9.64 -23.75
N GLY A 220 12.01 -9.39 -23.64
CA GLY A 220 12.90 -9.08 -24.76
C GLY A 220 12.51 -7.77 -25.47
N ASP A 221 12.60 -7.77 -26.81
CA ASP A 221 12.42 -6.56 -27.63
C ASP A 221 10.93 -6.20 -27.88
N THR A 222 10.00 -6.69 -27.08
CA THR A 222 8.55 -6.41 -27.24
C THR A 222 8.20 -4.98 -26.87
N PHE A 223 8.87 -4.43 -25.85
CA PHE A 223 8.59 -3.12 -25.29
C PHE A 223 9.82 -2.21 -25.31
N ARG A 224 9.57 -0.93 -25.22
CA ARG A 224 10.57 0.09 -24.88
C ARG A 224 9.99 1.13 -23.93
N LYS A 225 10.84 1.74 -23.14
CA LYS A 225 10.47 2.92 -22.35
C LYS A 225 10.76 4.20 -23.12
N LEU A 226 10.01 5.27 -22.83
CA LEU A 226 10.35 6.61 -23.28
C LEU A 226 11.56 7.13 -22.46
N ASP A 227 12.35 8.03 -23.08
CA ASP A 227 13.57 8.54 -22.44
C ASP A 227 13.28 9.51 -21.31
N GLU A 228 12.24 10.33 -21.46
CA GLU A 228 11.87 11.34 -20.47
C GLU A 228 10.94 10.78 -19.41
N PRO A 229 11.30 10.84 -18.12
CA PRO A 229 10.44 10.38 -17.04
C PRO A 229 9.23 11.31 -16.87
N LEU A 230 8.14 10.75 -16.33
CA LEU A 230 6.98 11.51 -15.90
C LEU A 230 7.28 12.27 -14.59
N SER A 231 7.91 11.59 -13.66
CA SER A 231 8.29 12.11 -12.33
C SER A 231 9.48 11.37 -11.76
N THR A 232 10.09 11.95 -10.71
CA THR A 232 11.09 11.29 -9.86
C THR A 232 10.57 11.22 -8.44
N GLU A 233 10.89 10.15 -7.74
CA GLU A 233 10.40 9.87 -6.40
C GLU A 233 11.36 8.98 -5.63
N GLN A 234 11.08 8.72 -4.35
CA GLN A 234 11.91 7.87 -3.51
C GLN A 234 11.06 6.78 -2.86
N TYR A 235 11.63 5.57 -2.78
CA TYR A 235 11.05 4.45 -2.05
C TYR A 235 11.55 4.42 -0.61
N ALA A 236 10.60 4.18 0.29
CA ALA A 236 10.85 3.95 1.70
C ALA A 236 9.87 2.90 2.25
N ILE A 237 10.16 2.38 3.42
CA ILE A 237 9.26 1.45 4.11
C ILE A 237 8.17 2.27 4.80
N GLY A 238 6.90 1.98 4.48
CA GLY A 238 5.75 2.67 5.07
C GLY A 238 5.22 1.93 6.30
N PHE A 239 5.26 2.58 7.47
CA PHE A 239 4.66 2.11 8.71
C PHE A 239 3.38 2.90 9.01
N LYS A 240 2.50 2.33 9.84
CA LYS A 240 1.34 3.06 10.34
C LYS A 240 1.77 4.40 10.95
N LEU A 241 1.03 5.46 10.62
CA LEU A 241 1.34 6.81 11.11
C LEU A 241 1.47 6.84 12.64
N GLY A 242 2.59 7.34 13.13
CA GLY A 242 2.95 7.40 14.54
C GLY A 242 3.68 6.16 15.07
N ASN A 243 3.84 5.09 14.29
CA ASN A 243 4.60 3.89 14.71
C ASN A 243 6.10 4.10 14.54
N THR A 244 6.66 5.04 15.30
CA THR A 244 8.08 5.41 15.23
C THR A 244 9.00 4.37 15.87
N GLU A 245 8.53 3.67 16.91
CA GLU A 245 9.33 2.66 17.61
C GLU A 245 9.75 1.51 16.68
N LEU A 246 8.80 0.94 15.94
CA LEU A 246 9.09 -0.14 15.01
C LEU A 246 9.92 0.36 13.82
N ARG A 247 9.57 1.56 13.27
CA ARG A 247 10.32 2.20 12.21
C ARG A 247 11.79 2.40 12.60
N ASP A 248 12.05 2.96 13.78
CA ASP A 248 13.41 3.25 14.25
C ASP A 248 14.23 1.96 14.44
N LYS A 249 13.58 0.88 14.90
CA LYS A 249 14.23 -0.43 15.03
C LYS A 249 14.59 -1.04 13.67
N VAL A 250 13.70 -0.97 12.69
CA VAL A 250 13.97 -1.43 11.32
C VAL A 250 15.06 -0.55 10.68
N GLN A 251 14.96 0.78 10.81
CA GLN A 251 15.94 1.73 10.27
C GLN A 251 17.34 1.46 10.83
N ALA A 252 17.47 1.30 12.15
CA ALA A 252 18.76 1.00 12.77
C ALA A 252 19.41 -0.27 12.20
N THR A 253 18.59 -1.29 11.87
CA THR A 253 19.09 -2.51 11.24
C THR A 253 19.51 -2.26 9.79
N LEU A 254 18.76 -1.47 9.02
CA LEU A 254 19.13 -1.09 7.66
C LEU A 254 20.46 -0.31 7.63
N ASP A 255 20.67 0.59 8.59
CA ASP A 255 21.91 1.38 8.71
C ASP A 255 23.15 0.51 8.98
N GLU A 256 22.97 -0.68 9.59
CA GLU A 256 24.04 -1.66 9.78
C GLU A 256 24.36 -2.48 8.52
N MET A 257 23.50 -2.41 7.50
CA MET A 257 23.65 -3.19 6.26
C MET A 257 24.39 -2.44 5.16
N VAL A 258 24.66 -1.15 5.35
CA VAL A 258 25.29 -0.23 4.39
C VAL A 258 26.80 -0.11 4.61
#